data_e773f2bd95a9c7a038cd23078af85794
#
_entry.id   e773f2bd95a9c7a038cd23078af85794
#
_cell.length_a   1.000
_cell.length_b   1.000
_cell.length_c   1.000
_cell.angle_alpha   90.00
_cell.angle_beta   90.00
_cell.angle_gamma   90.00
#
_symmetry.space_group_name_H-M   'P 1'
#
loop_
_entity.id
_entity.type
_entity.pdbx_description
1 polymer ?
#
loop_
_entity_poly.entity_id
_entity_poly.type
_entity_poly.pdbx_seq_one_letter_code
_entity_poly.pdbx_strand_id
1 'polypeptide(L)' 'MEQNFNHVLLCGQVLTQPQPSHVNHGQSFSRFLLSVPRLSGQEDCLPVIVPQPLLELCPLSPGAAVTVTGQLRSF' A
#
# COMPACT_ATOMS: atom_id res chain seq x y z
N MET A 1 -5.70 3.68 -28.90
CA MET A 1 -4.70 3.97 -27.91
C MET A 1 -4.96 3.23 -26.60
N GLU A 2 -3.96 2.69 -26.08
CA GLU A 2 -4.09 1.95 -24.85
C GLU A 2 -4.12 2.87 -23.64
N GLN A 3 -5.12 2.71 -22.83
CA GLN A 3 -5.23 3.44 -21.58
C GLN A 3 -5.02 2.49 -20.45
N ASN A 4 -4.17 2.86 -19.58
CA ASN A 4 -3.92 2.05 -18.42
C ASN A 4 -4.48 2.74 -17.20
N PHE A 5 -5.62 2.26 -16.72
CA PHE A 5 -6.34 2.88 -15.63
C PHE A 5 -6.26 2.08 -14.35
N ASN A 6 -5.16 1.41 -14.13
CA ASN A 6 -5.04 0.64 -12.90
C ASN A 6 -4.54 1.47 -11.73
N HIS A 7 -4.69 2.78 -11.81
CA HIS A 7 -4.51 3.64 -10.65
C HIS A 7 -5.68 3.49 -9.70
N VAL A 8 -5.38 3.34 -8.43
CA VAL A 8 -6.40 3.24 -7.40
C VAL A 8 -6.10 4.22 -6.29
N LEU A 9 -7.16 4.67 -5.64
CA LEU A 9 -7.07 5.49 -4.44
C LEU A 9 -7.71 4.70 -3.31
N LEU A 10 -6.92 4.37 -2.29
CA LEU A 10 -7.39 3.58 -1.17
C LEU A 10 -7.23 4.37 0.11
N CYS A 11 -8.30 4.46 0.87
CA CYS A 11 -8.28 5.09 2.18
C CYS A 11 -8.52 4.01 3.22
N GLY A 12 -7.64 3.91 4.19
CA GLY A 12 -7.77 2.87 5.18
C GLY A 12 -6.79 3.05 6.32
N GLN A 13 -6.61 1.99 7.09
CA GLN A 13 -5.70 1.98 8.22
C GLN A 13 -4.60 0.97 8.02
N VAL A 14 -3.42 1.33 8.44
CA VAL A 14 -2.27 0.42 8.42
C VAL A 14 -2.50 -0.65 9.48
N LEU A 15 -2.46 -1.92 9.08
CA LEU A 15 -2.67 -3.03 10.00
C LEU A 15 -1.36 -3.54 10.59
N THR A 16 -0.30 -3.55 9.79
CA THR A 16 0.96 -4.13 10.22
C THR A 16 2.09 -3.14 10.02
N GLN A 17 3.12 -3.28 10.84
CA GLN A 17 4.35 -2.52 10.67
C GLN A 17 4.97 -2.86 9.30
N PRO A 18 5.39 -1.87 8.51
CA PRO A 18 6.04 -2.18 7.24
C PRO A 18 7.28 -3.03 7.45
N GLN A 19 7.43 -4.04 6.59
CA GLN A 19 8.54 -4.99 6.64
C GLN A 19 9.26 -4.98 5.30
N PRO A 20 10.56 -5.21 5.28
CA PRO A 20 11.28 -5.33 4.01
C PRO A 20 10.66 -6.41 3.15
N SER A 21 10.47 -6.12 1.87
CA SER A 21 9.85 -7.06 0.95
C SER A 21 10.87 -7.59 -0.05
N HIS A 22 11.40 -6.71 -0.87
CA HIS A 22 12.35 -7.14 -1.90
C HIS A 22 13.16 -5.94 -2.38
N VAL A 23 14.20 -6.27 -3.16
CA VAL A 23 15.02 -5.26 -3.82
C VAL A 23 14.91 -5.51 -5.32
N ASN A 24 14.68 -4.45 -6.08
CA ASN A 24 14.57 -4.54 -7.53
C ASN A 24 15.31 -3.36 -8.13
N HIS A 25 16.26 -3.65 -9.00
CA HIS A 25 17.08 -2.61 -9.64
C HIS A 25 17.73 -1.66 -8.64
N GLY A 26 18.21 -2.20 -7.53
CA GLY A 26 18.84 -1.39 -6.50
C GLY A 26 17.87 -0.62 -5.63
N GLN A 27 16.58 -0.75 -5.85
CA GLN A 27 15.55 -0.08 -5.09
C GLN A 27 14.96 -1.04 -4.06
N SER A 28 14.98 -0.64 -2.80
CA SER A 28 14.38 -1.45 -1.72
C SER A 28 12.90 -1.12 -1.58
N PHE A 29 12.12 -2.16 -1.37
CA PHE A 29 10.67 -2.03 -1.19
C PHE A 29 10.27 -2.66 0.13
N SER A 30 9.23 -2.09 0.73
CA SER A 30 8.63 -2.62 1.95
C SER A 30 7.17 -2.93 1.71
N ARG A 31 6.61 -3.78 2.57
CA ARG A 31 5.25 -4.26 2.44
C ARG A 31 4.53 -4.09 3.76
N PHE A 32 3.28 -3.67 3.69
CA PHE A 32 2.41 -3.65 4.86
C PHE A 32 1.00 -4.02 4.42
N LEU A 33 0.14 -4.33 5.40
CA LEU A 33 -1.26 -4.61 5.14
C LEU A 33 -2.09 -3.39 5.45
N LEU A 34 -3.02 -3.10 4.55
CA LEU A 34 -3.93 -1.98 4.67
C LEU A 34 -5.34 -2.51 4.83
N SER A 35 -6.07 -2.01 5.82
CA SER A 35 -7.47 -2.32 6.02
C SER A 35 -8.30 -1.25 5.34
N VAL A 36 -9.09 -1.65 4.36
CA VAL A 36 -9.93 -0.73 3.58
C VAL A 36 -11.39 -1.08 3.85
N PRO A 37 -12.16 -0.18 4.46
CA PRO A 37 -13.56 -0.48 4.75
C PRO A 37 -14.40 -0.47 3.47
N ARG A 38 -15.38 -1.36 3.45
CA ARG A 38 -16.38 -1.41 2.39
C ARG A 38 -17.68 -0.80 2.86
N LEU A 39 -18.51 -0.41 1.90
CA LEU A 39 -19.84 0.12 2.21
C LEU A 39 -20.70 -0.90 2.93
N SER A 40 -20.46 -2.18 2.71
CA SER A 40 -21.22 -3.26 3.35
C SER A 40 -20.89 -3.44 4.83
N GLY A 41 -19.91 -2.73 5.36
CA GLY A 41 -19.48 -2.90 6.74
C GLY A 41 -18.35 -3.88 6.92
N GLN A 42 -17.93 -4.52 5.83
CA GLN A 42 -16.77 -5.43 5.85
C GLN A 42 -15.50 -4.66 5.51
N GLU A 43 -14.37 -5.28 5.81
CA GLU A 43 -13.07 -4.70 5.51
C GLU A 43 -12.27 -5.63 4.63
N ASP A 44 -11.55 -5.06 3.69
CA ASP A 44 -10.57 -5.79 2.90
C ASP A 44 -9.19 -5.55 3.47
N CYS A 45 -8.40 -6.62 3.56
CA CYS A 45 -6.99 -6.51 3.91
C CYS A 45 -6.19 -6.63 2.62
N LEU A 46 -5.51 -5.57 2.26
CA LEU A 46 -4.77 -5.51 0.99
C LEU A 46 -3.29 -5.32 1.26
N PRO A 47 -2.42 -6.09 0.60
CA PRO A 47 -1.00 -5.85 0.71
C PRO A 47 -0.61 -4.62 -0.11
N VAL A 48 0.23 -3.78 0.47
CA VAL A 48 0.73 -2.58 -0.18
C VAL A 48 2.24 -2.64 -0.21
N ILE A 49 2.81 -2.42 -1.38
CA ILE A 49 4.25 -2.39 -1.59
C ILE A 49 4.66 -0.96 -1.84
N VAL A 50 5.61 -0.47 -1.08
CA VAL A 50 6.08 0.91 -1.20
C VAL A 50 7.60 0.96 -1.28
N PRO A 51 8.15 1.93 -2.02
CA PRO A 51 9.60 2.14 -2.01
C PRO A 51 10.06 2.60 -0.63
N GLN A 52 11.21 2.13 -0.20
CA GLN A 52 11.75 2.46 1.10
C GLN A 52 11.94 3.97 1.29
N PRO A 53 12.43 4.73 0.31
CA PRO A 53 12.57 6.18 0.51
C PRO A 53 11.27 6.88 0.84
N LEU A 54 10.15 6.38 0.31
CA LEU A 54 8.85 6.96 0.61
C LEU A 54 8.49 6.75 2.08
N LEU A 55 8.80 5.58 2.64
CA LEU A 55 8.57 5.32 4.06
C LEU A 55 9.43 6.19 4.95
N GLU A 56 10.61 6.55 4.50
CA GLU A 56 11.48 7.43 5.27
C GLU A 56 10.92 8.83 5.35
N LEU A 57 10.23 9.26 4.30
CA LEU A 57 9.56 10.57 4.30
C LEU A 57 8.26 10.54 5.07
N CYS A 58 7.54 9.42 5.00
CA CYS A 58 6.23 9.26 5.63
C CYS A 58 6.21 7.97 6.44
N PRO A 59 6.77 7.95 7.64
CA PRO A 59 6.75 6.72 8.44
C PRO A 59 5.33 6.29 8.76
N LEU A 60 5.11 4.98 8.69
CA LEU A 60 3.79 4.40 8.95
C LEU A 60 3.86 3.51 10.18
N SER A 61 2.79 3.55 10.98
CA SER A 61 2.66 2.67 12.14
C SER A 61 1.29 2.03 12.12
N PRO A 62 1.14 0.86 12.73
CA PRO A 62 -0.17 0.21 12.83
C PRO A 62 -1.19 1.14 13.46
N GLY A 63 -2.38 1.18 12.88
CA GLY A 63 -3.45 2.05 13.32
C GLY A 63 -3.48 3.41 12.65
N ALA A 64 -2.45 3.77 11.89
CA ALA A 64 -2.44 5.06 11.21
C ALA A 64 -3.43 5.06 10.04
N ALA A 65 -4.18 6.14 9.92
CA ALA A 65 -5.08 6.32 8.78
C ALA A 65 -4.29 6.92 7.64
N VAL A 66 -4.40 6.30 6.47
CA VAL A 66 -3.61 6.72 5.31
C VAL A 66 -4.47 6.68 4.06
N THR A 67 -4.05 7.47 3.08
CA THR A 67 -4.59 7.41 1.72
C THR A 67 -3.45 6.96 0.81
N VAL A 68 -3.71 5.90 0.07
CA VAL A 68 -2.72 5.31 -0.83
C VAL A 68 -3.17 5.50 -2.26
N THR A 69 -2.30 6.09 -3.07
CA THR A 69 -2.53 6.20 -4.51
C THR A 69 -1.47 5.34 -5.19
N GLY A 70 -1.91 4.44 -6.04
CA GLY A 70 -0.96 3.55 -6.69
C GLY A 70 -1.60 2.72 -7.77
N GLN A 71 -0.94 1.63 -8.09
CA GLN A 71 -1.38 0.73 -9.14
C GLN A 71 -1.70 -0.64 -8.56
N LEU A 72 -2.74 -1.26 -9.10
CA LEU A 72 -3.04 -2.65 -8.80
C LEU A 72 -2.17 -3.55 -9.66
N ARG A 73 -1.61 -4.58 -9.03
CA ARG A 73 -0.82 -5.57 -9.73
C ARG A 73 -1.21 -6.95 -9.27
N SER A 74 -1.26 -7.87 -10.21
CA SER A 74 -1.46 -9.28 -9.92
C SER A 74 -0.13 -9.99 -9.93
N PHE A 75 0.01 -10.92 -9.03
CA PHE A 75 1.22 -11.74 -8.94
C PHE A 75 0.87 -13.20 -9.08
#